data_c7d0f2fdf85c425c06b164398b4dadf1
#
_entry.id   c7d0f2fdf85c425c06b164398b4dadf1
#
_cell.length_a   1.000
_cell.length_b   1.000
_cell.length_c   1.000
_cell.angle_alpha   90.00
_cell.angle_beta   90.00
_cell.angle_gamma   90.00
#
_symmetry.space_group_name_H-M   'P 1'
#
loop_
_entity.id
_entity.type
_entity.pdbx_description
1 polymer ?
#
loop_
_entity_poly.entity_id
_entity_poly.type
_entity_poly.pdbx_seq_one_letter_code
_entity_poly.pdbx_strand_id
1 'polypeptide(L)'
;LMRSSAASDVYKRQDEDVSGFFFSTGDIYEEAAHHNAVFVGRDEDGVPRYAHQRGTAGNFRLDVKGSDKAFNFCYRGEGERLFVFEAPIDLLSFLCLFKKEWQKQSYLALGGVGEKALLRFLSDRPNIKTVYLCLDSDQAGNDACSRLAELVPEGLTVHRLVPLYKDWNEVLQHRAEITDGKYIREAIYGLKEPPQEETVEIIRMSEVDTQTVEWLWEPYIPFGKVTIVQGNPGEGKTTFALRLAAACTTGGTLPGMKPLPPFQVIYQTAEDGLGDTVKPRLMEAEADLDRVL
;
A
#
# COMPACT_ATOMS: atom_id res chain seq x y z
N LEU A 1 -24.74 6.17 -26.90
CA LEU A 1 -23.83 5.07 -26.52
C LEU A 1 -24.59 4.18 -25.55
N MET A 2 -25.04 3.02 -26.03
CA MET A 2 -25.72 2.03 -25.19
C MET A 2 -24.73 1.50 -24.14
N ARG A 3 -25.08 1.64 -22.87
CA ARG A 3 -24.44 0.91 -21.79
C ARG A 3 -24.79 -0.57 -21.96
N SER A 4 -23.87 -1.37 -22.49
CA SER A 4 -24.06 -2.81 -22.52
C SER A 4 -23.72 -3.36 -21.14
N SER A 5 -24.54 -4.30 -20.66
CA SER A 5 -24.31 -5.00 -19.40
C SER A 5 -23.01 -5.82 -19.42
N ALA A 6 -22.52 -6.18 -20.61
CA ALA A 6 -21.31 -6.95 -20.79
C ALA A 6 -20.04 -6.16 -20.44
N ALA A 7 -19.96 -4.86 -20.78
CA ALA A 7 -18.82 -4.04 -20.41
C ALA A 7 -18.66 -3.87 -18.89
N SER A 8 -19.78 -3.91 -18.13
CA SER A 8 -19.72 -3.88 -16.66
C SER A 8 -19.29 -5.22 -16.05
N ASP A 9 -19.54 -6.36 -16.74
CA ASP A 9 -19.15 -7.70 -16.28
C ASP A 9 -17.67 -8.02 -16.51
N VAL A 10 -17.02 -7.36 -17.47
CA VAL A 10 -15.57 -7.52 -17.73
C VAL A 10 -14.72 -7.05 -16.58
N TYR A 11 -15.19 -6.01 -15.97
CA TYR A 11 -14.55 -5.37 -14.83
C TYR A 11 -15.21 -5.87 -13.55
N LYS A 12 -15.28 -7.20 -13.40
CA LYS A 12 -15.84 -7.88 -12.23
C LYS A 12 -15.39 -7.19 -10.96
N ARG A 13 -16.24 -6.26 -10.46
CA ARG A 13 -16.10 -5.48 -9.24
C ARG A 13 -15.44 -4.09 -9.36
N GLN A 14 -15.16 -3.58 -10.56
CA GLN A 14 -14.75 -2.17 -10.67
C GLN A 14 -15.96 -1.25 -10.49
N ASP A 15 -15.73 -0.17 -9.79
CA ASP A 15 -16.80 0.77 -9.45
C ASP A 15 -17.22 1.59 -10.68
N GLU A 16 -18.53 1.76 -10.84
CA GLU A 16 -19.12 2.42 -12.03
C GLU A 16 -18.64 3.87 -12.22
N ASP A 17 -18.30 4.59 -11.15
CA ASP A 17 -17.82 5.95 -11.22
C ASP A 17 -16.43 6.05 -11.87
N VAL A 18 -15.51 5.11 -11.56
CA VAL A 18 -14.18 5.06 -12.18
C VAL A 18 -14.27 4.61 -13.63
N SER A 19 -14.91 3.47 -13.89
CA SER A 19 -15.05 2.95 -15.26
C SER A 19 -15.89 3.89 -16.14
N GLY A 20 -16.98 4.46 -15.60
CA GLY A 20 -17.83 5.42 -16.26
C GLY A 20 -17.11 6.69 -16.71
N PHE A 21 -16.12 7.16 -15.94
CA PHE A 21 -15.27 8.27 -16.37
C PHE A 21 -14.54 7.93 -17.68
N PHE A 22 -13.81 6.81 -17.75
CA PHE A 22 -13.05 6.43 -18.95
C PHE A 22 -13.95 6.06 -20.14
N PHE A 23 -15.17 5.57 -19.88
CA PHE A 23 -16.17 5.40 -20.94
C PHE A 23 -16.66 6.75 -21.49
N SER A 24 -16.84 7.75 -20.63
CA SER A 24 -17.31 9.09 -21.05
C SER A 24 -16.27 9.85 -21.87
N THR A 25 -14.98 9.63 -21.61
CA THR A 25 -13.86 10.22 -22.37
C THR A 25 -13.55 9.45 -23.65
N GLY A 26 -14.10 8.24 -23.83
CA GLY A 26 -13.82 7.38 -24.98
C GLY A 26 -12.45 6.70 -24.91
N ASP A 27 -11.82 6.67 -23.73
CA ASP A 27 -10.56 5.96 -23.51
C ASP A 27 -10.77 4.46 -23.25
N ILE A 28 -12.02 4.09 -22.92
CA ILE A 28 -12.48 2.71 -22.88
C ILE A 28 -13.79 2.61 -23.68
N TYR A 29 -13.93 1.57 -24.48
CA TYR A 29 -15.18 1.25 -25.16
C TYR A 29 -15.31 -0.25 -25.39
N GLU A 30 -16.52 -0.72 -25.70
CA GLU A 30 -16.80 -2.10 -26.10
C GLU A 30 -16.76 -2.23 -27.61
N GLU A 31 -16.00 -3.20 -28.12
CA GLU A 31 -15.93 -3.54 -29.53
C GLU A 31 -17.18 -4.34 -29.93
N ALA A 32 -17.81 -3.95 -31.05
CA ALA A 32 -19.14 -4.41 -31.40
C ALA A 32 -19.23 -5.87 -31.87
N ALA A 33 -18.13 -6.44 -32.43
CA ALA A 33 -18.20 -7.77 -33.02
C ALA A 33 -18.08 -8.90 -31.99
N HIS A 34 -17.24 -8.73 -30.98
CA HIS A 34 -16.95 -9.76 -29.98
C HIS A 34 -17.19 -9.29 -28.55
N HIS A 35 -17.68 -8.05 -28.38
CA HIS A 35 -17.90 -7.44 -27.08
C HIS A 35 -16.64 -7.36 -26.19
N ASN A 36 -15.47 -7.28 -26.82
CA ASN A 36 -14.21 -7.08 -26.09
C ASN A 36 -14.11 -5.64 -25.57
N ALA A 37 -13.51 -5.47 -24.40
CA ALA A 37 -13.14 -4.15 -23.92
C ALA A 37 -11.90 -3.64 -24.66
N VAL A 38 -11.93 -2.40 -25.11
CA VAL A 38 -10.83 -1.74 -25.78
C VAL A 38 -10.34 -0.58 -24.94
N PHE A 39 -9.05 -0.60 -24.62
CA PHE A 39 -8.34 0.46 -23.92
C PHE A 39 -7.56 1.28 -24.92
N VAL A 40 -7.76 2.58 -24.94
CA VAL A 40 -7.14 3.49 -25.88
C VAL A 40 -6.04 4.28 -25.20
N GLY A 41 -4.87 4.28 -25.82
CA GLY A 41 -3.78 5.20 -25.45
C GLY A 41 -3.68 6.33 -26.49
N ARG A 42 -3.57 7.57 -25.98
CA ARG A 42 -3.53 8.78 -26.82
C ARG A 42 -2.22 9.54 -26.63
N ASP A 43 -1.84 10.29 -27.64
CA ASP A 43 -0.79 11.29 -27.52
C ASP A 43 -1.29 12.58 -26.79
N GLU A 44 -0.43 13.59 -26.72
CA GLU A 44 -0.75 14.86 -26.05
C GLU A 44 -1.84 15.68 -26.76
N ASP A 45 -1.98 15.50 -28.08
CA ASP A 45 -3.02 16.13 -28.88
C ASP A 45 -4.35 15.36 -28.81
N GLY A 46 -4.43 14.29 -28.02
CA GLY A 46 -5.61 13.46 -27.87
C GLY A 46 -5.82 12.47 -29.03
N VAL A 47 -4.85 12.31 -29.94
CA VAL A 47 -4.95 11.39 -31.07
C VAL A 47 -4.70 9.96 -30.59
N PRO A 48 -5.58 8.97 -30.90
CA PRO A 48 -5.35 7.58 -30.59
C PRO A 48 -4.10 7.03 -31.29
N ARG A 49 -3.15 6.48 -30.53
CA ARG A 49 -1.90 5.87 -31.02
C ARG A 49 -1.77 4.40 -30.63
N TYR A 50 -2.52 3.97 -29.65
CA TYR A 50 -2.50 2.62 -29.13
C TYR A 50 -3.90 2.14 -28.79
N ALA A 51 -4.18 0.88 -29.04
CA ALA A 51 -5.39 0.23 -28.56
C ALA A 51 -5.10 -1.21 -28.14
N HIS A 52 -5.59 -1.60 -26.97
CA HIS A 52 -5.50 -2.95 -26.43
C HIS A 52 -6.88 -3.53 -26.26
N GLN A 53 -7.12 -4.70 -26.82
CA GLN A 53 -8.37 -5.45 -26.64
C GLN A 53 -8.21 -6.51 -25.54
N ARG A 54 -9.21 -6.61 -24.69
CA ARG A 54 -9.30 -7.65 -23.67
C ARG A 54 -10.68 -8.29 -23.70
N GLY A 55 -10.68 -9.63 -23.75
CA GLY A 55 -11.93 -10.41 -23.76
C GLY A 55 -12.71 -10.25 -22.46
N THR A 56 -14.03 -10.13 -22.60
CA THR A 56 -14.98 -10.09 -21.50
C THR A 56 -15.26 -11.48 -20.95
N ALA A 57 -15.13 -12.49 -21.80
CA ALA A 57 -15.21 -13.90 -21.44
C ALA A 57 -13.88 -14.59 -21.82
N GLY A 58 -13.12 -15.03 -20.82
CA GLY A 58 -11.87 -15.77 -21.03
C GLY A 58 -10.61 -14.88 -21.07
N ASN A 59 -9.51 -15.43 -21.62
CA ASN A 59 -8.16 -14.85 -21.52
C ASN A 59 -7.70 -14.12 -22.81
N PHE A 60 -8.63 -13.69 -23.67
CA PHE A 60 -8.28 -13.00 -24.91
C PHE A 60 -7.59 -11.66 -24.61
N ARG A 61 -6.46 -11.42 -25.26
CA ARG A 61 -5.71 -10.16 -25.24
C ARG A 61 -5.08 -9.96 -26.61
N LEU A 62 -5.19 -8.74 -27.14
CA LEU A 62 -4.63 -8.38 -28.42
C LEU A 62 -4.31 -6.89 -28.45
N ASP A 63 -3.08 -6.55 -28.83
CA ASP A 63 -2.76 -5.19 -29.25
C ASP A 63 -3.23 -5.00 -30.70
N VAL A 64 -4.01 -3.97 -30.96
CA VAL A 64 -4.53 -3.68 -32.29
C VAL A 64 -3.36 -3.39 -33.25
N LYS A 65 -3.41 -3.97 -34.45
CA LYS A 65 -2.35 -3.78 -35.47
C LYS A 65 -2.09 -2.30 -35.76
N GLY A 66 -0.85 -1.89 -35.69
CA GLY A 66 -0.44 -0.50 -35.89
C GLY A 66 -0.37 0.33 -34.61
N SER A 67 -0.68 -0.27 -33.46
CA SER A 67 -0.53 0.38 -32.16
C SER A 67 0.94 0.64 -31.83
N ASP A 68 1.22 1.83 -31.30
CA ASP A 68 2.52 2.20 -30.75
C ASP A 68 2.50 2.07 -29.22
N LYS A 69 3.26 1.11 -28.69
CA LYS A 69 3.33 0.83 -27.24
C LYS A 69 3.90 1.99 -26.40
N ALA A 70 4.50 2.99 -27.03
CA ALA A 70 4.94 4.20 -26.31
C ALA A 70 3.75 5.04 -25.80
N PHE A 71 2.56 4.89 -26.40
CA PHE A 71 1.36 5.65 -26.07
C PHE A 71 0.31 4.76 -25.39
N ASN A 72 0.67 3.98 -24.40
CA ASN A 72 -0.25 3.06 -23.75
C ASN A 72 -1.35 3.77 -22.95
N PHE A 73 -2.36 3.00 -22.49
CA PHE A 73 -3.48 3.51 -21.72
C PHE A 73 -2.98 4.25 -20.47
N CYS A 74 -3.43 5.50 -20.30
CA CYS A 74 -2.98 6.34 -19.20
C CYS A 74 -4.03 7.39 -18.81
N TYR A 75 -3.88 7.96 -17.63
CA TYR A 75 -4.55 9.18 -17.19
C TYR A 75 -3.50 10.23 -16.81
N ARG A 76 -3.68 11.46 -17.26
CA ARG A 76 -2.75 12.58 -17.04
C ARG A 76 -3.36 13.58 -16.08
N GLY A 77 -3.04 13.45 -14.79
CA GLY A 77 -3.37 14.45 -13.76
C GLY A 77 -2.35 15.58 -13.69
N GLU A 78 -2.65 16.63 -12.98
CA GLU A 78 -1.75 17.78 -12.82
C GLU A 78 -0.72 17.61 -11.69
N GLY A 79 -0.85 16.58 -10.87
CA GLY A 79 0.04 16.31 -9.73
C GLY A 79 1.42 15.81 -10.14
N GLU A 80 2.29 15.70 -9.16
CA GLU A 80 3.71 15.36 -9.33
C GLU A 80 4.00 13.85 -9.20
N ARG A 81 2.96 13.00 -9.08
CA ARG A 81 3.08 11.56 -8.86
C ARG A 81 2.58 10.77 -10.06
N LEU A 82 3.35 9.78 -10.47
CA LEU A 82 2.99 8.81 -11.50
C LEU A 82 2.90 7.42 -10.90
N PHE A 83 1.78 6.73 -11.12
CA PHE A 83 1.59 5.34 -10.76
C PHE A 83 1.61 4.46 -12.01
N VAL A 84 2.45 3.42 -12.03
CA VAL A 84 2.75 2.60 -13.21
C VAL A 84 2.31 1.16 -12.97
N PHE A 85 1.52 0.60 -13.88
CA PHE A 85 0.91 -0.72 -13.78
C PHE A 85 1.30 -1.60 -14.98
N GLU A 86 1.22 -2.91 -14.82
CA GLU A 86 1.47 -3.82 -15.93
C GLU A 86 0.35 -3.76 -16.96
N ALA A 87 -0.91 -3.77 -16.52
CA ALA A 87 -2.08 -3.78 -17.41
C ALA A 87 -3.11 -2.69 -17.05
N PRO A 88 -3.94 -2.26 -18.02
CA PRO A 88 -5.03 -1.29 -17.77
C PRO A 88 -6.02 -1.72 -16.70
N ILE A 89 -6.26 -3.04 -16.56
CA ILE A 89 -7.19 -3.56 -15.56
C ILE A 89 -6.69 -3.31 -14.13
N ASP A 90 -5.37 -3.41 -13.91
CA ASP A 90 -4.76 -3.17 -12.60
C ASP A 90 -4.77 -1.70 -12.25
N LEU A 91 -4.54 -0.83 -13.23
CA LEU A 91 -4.71 0.61 -13.09
C LEU A 91 -6.13 0.96 -12.63
N LEU A 92 -7.16 0.47 -13.32
CA LEU A 92 -8.54 0.72 -12.96
C LEU A 92 -8.90 0.15 -11.58
N SER A 93 -8.40 -1.03 -11.26
CA SER A 93 -8.60 -1.67 -9.96
C SER A 93 -7.98 -0.86 -8.83
N PHE A 94 -6.78 -0.34 -9.05
CA PHE A 94 -6.13 0.57 -8.11
C PHE A 94 -6.94 1.84 -7.88
N LEU A 95 -7.49 2.45 -8.94
CA LEU A 95 -8.36 3.62 -8.82
C LEU A 95 -9.63 3.33 -8.01
N CYS A 96 -10.21 2.13 -8.16
CA CYS A 96 -11.36 1.71 -7.36
C CYS A 96 -11.03 1.50 -5.87
N LEU A 97 -9.82 1.07 -5.56
CA LEU A 97 -9.33 0.94 -4.19
C LEU A 97 -9.03 2.30 -3.56
N PHE A 98 -8.51 3.26 -4.34
CA PHE A 98 -7.97 4.53 -3.88
C PHE A 98 -8.65 5.73 -4.57
N LYS A 99 -9.97 5.83 -4.42
CA LYS A 99 -10.81 6.82 -5.11
C LYS A 99 -10.57 8.27 -4.72
N LYS A 100 -10.09 8.53 -3.51
CA LYS A 100 -9.99 9.91 -3.02
C LYS A 100 -8.99 10.71 -3.86
N GLU A 101 -9.51 11.72 -4.56
CA GLU A 101 -8.70 12.68 -5.34
C GLU A 101 -7.79 12.04 -6.40
N TRP A 102 -8.15 10.85 -6.90
CA TRP A 102 -7.33 10.13 -7.88
C TRP A 102 -7.01 10.96 -9.12
N GLN A 103 -7.93 11.81 -9.56
CA GLN A 103 -7.76 12.66 -10.74
C GLN A 103 -6.64 13.71 -10.60
N LYS A 104 -6.12 13.94 -9.40
CA LYS A 104 -4.98 14.82 -9.20
C LYS A 104 -3.66 14.21 -9.69
N GLN A 105 -3.54 12.89 -9.70
CA GLN A 105 -2.30 12.20 -10.02
C GLN A 105 -2.32 11.60 -11.43
N SER A 106 -1.18 11.11 -11.88
CA SER A 106 -1.04 10.48 -13.18
C SER A 106 -0.92 8.96 -13.03
N TYR A 107 -1.47 8.24 -14.02
CA TYR A 107 -1.50 6.77 -14.03
C TYR A 107 -1.18 6.25 -15.42
N LEU A 108 -0.37 5.20 -15.51
CA LEU A 108 0.09 4.61 -16.76
C LEU A 108 0.06 3.09 -16.70
N ALA A 109 -0.51 2.45 -17.70
CA ALA A 109 -0.34 1.02 -17.94
C ALA A 109 0.75 0.79 -18.98
N LEU A 110 1.64 -0.18 -18.76
CA LEU A 110 2.73 -0.49 -19.68
C LEU A 110 2.30 -1.41 -20.85
N GLY A 111 1.19 -2.15 -20.67
CA GLY A 111 0.76 -3.20 -21.61
C GLY A 111 1.74 -4.38 -21.62
N GLY A 112 2.27 -4.74 -20.45
CA GLY A 112 3.30 -5.72 -20.16
C GLY A 112 4.40 -5.11 -19.28
N VAL A 113 5.63 -5.55 -19.45
CA VAL A 113 6.78 -5.14 -18.61
C VAL A 113 7.80 -4.26 -19.35
N GLY A 114 7.45 -3.69 -20.50
CA GLY A 114 8.34 -2.87 -21.32
C GLY A 114 8.47 -1.42 -20.82
N GLU A 115 9.59 -0.78 -21.13
CA GLU A 115 9.96 0.57 -20.67
C GLU A 115 9.43 1.73 -21.55
N LYS A 116 9.05 1.48 -22.79
CA LYS A 116 8.76 2.53 -23.78
C LYS A 116 7.70 3.53 -23.34
N ALA A 117 6.59 3.03 -22.78
CA ALA A 117 5.50 3.87 -22.32
C ALA A 117 5.92 4.75 -21.13
N LEU A 118 6.71 4.21 -20.20
CA LEU A 118 7.21 4.94 -19.03
C LEU A 118 8.14 6.08 -19.46
N LEU A 119 9.14 5.78 -20.26
CA LEU A 119 10.13 6.77 -20.69
C LEU A 119 9.47 7.89 -21.52
N ARG A 120 8.54 7.53 -22.41
CA ARG A 120 7.77 8.52 -23.16
C ARG A 120 6.91 9.38 -22.23
N PHE A 121 6.18 8.78 -21.30
CA PHE A 121 5.32 9.52 -20.37
C PHE A 121 6.12 10.50 -19.52
N LEU A 122 7.27 10.10 -18.99
CA LEU A 122 8.15 10.98 -18.21
C LEU A 122 8.74 12.12 -19.05
N SER A 123 9.06 11.86 -20.33
CA SER A 123 9.52 12.90 -21.26
C SER A 123 8.43 13.96 -21.51
N ASP A 124 7.18 13.53 -21.66
CA ASP A 124 6.04 14.42 -21.95
C ASP A 124 5.55 15.15 -20.67
N ARG A 125 5.94 14.69 -19.47
CA ARG A 125 5.45 15.18 -18.17
C ARG A 125 6.59 15.54 -17.20
N PRO A 126 7.33 16.63 -17.44
CA PRO A 126 8.48 17.04 -16.61
C PRO A 126 8.09 17.50 -15.21
N ASN A 127 6.80 17.69 -14.93
CA ASN A 127 6.28 17.99 -13.58
C ASN A 127 6.28 16.78 -12.65
N ILE A 128 6.44 15.56 -13.15
CA ILE A 128 6.51 14.36 -12.31
C ILE A 128 7.80 14.38 -11.49
N LYS A 129 7.67 14.15 -10.19
CA LYS A 129 8.81 14.06 -9.23
C LYS A 129 8.92 12.68 -8.61
N THR A 130 7.81 11.94 -8.55
CA THR A 130 7.77 10.64 -7.89
C THR A 130 7.08 9.61 -8.78
N VAL A 131 7.72 8.47 -8.97
CA VAL A 131 7.21 7.32 -9.73
C VAL A 131 6.95 6.17 -8.76
N TYR A 132 5.74 5.65 -8.79
CA TYR A 132 5.33 4.45 -8.06
C TYR A 132 5.20 3.29 -9.03
N LEU A 133 6.06 2.29 -8.91
CA LEU A 133 6.00 1.05 -9.70
C LEU A 133 5.04 0.08 -9.01
N CYS A 134 3.87 -0.10 -9.60
CA CYS A 134 2.75 -0.89 -9.08
C CYS A 134 2.50 -2.16 -9.92
N LEU A 135 3.56 -2.80 -10.43
CA LEU A 135 3.47 -4.00 -11.23
C LEU A 135 3.07 -5.22 -10.39
N ASP A 136 2.83 -6.35 -11.04
CA ASP A 136 2.44 -7.60 -10.38
C ASP A 136 3.47 -8.05 -9.32
N SER A 137 3.05 -8.83 -8.33
CA SER A 137 3.90 -9.31 -7.24
C SER A 137 4.67 -10.60 -7.59
N ASP A 138 4.57 -11.07 -8.83
CA ASP A 138 5.33 -12.22 -9.31
C ASP A 138 6.78 -11.86 -9.69
N GLN A 139 7.59 -12.89 -10.01
CA GLN A 139 9.00 -12.69 -10.35
C GLN A 139 9.19 -11.76 -11.53
N ALA A 140 8.37 -11.88 -12.59
CA ALA A 140 8.47 -11.04 -13.78
C ALA A 140 8.19 -9.55 -13.47
N GLY A 141 7.18 -9.28 -12.65
CA GLY A 141 6.86 -7.92 -12.18
C GLY A 141 7.95 -7.33 -11.29
N ASN A 142 8.55 -8.13 -10.40
CA ASN A 142 9.66 -7.69 -9.55
C ASN A 142 10.92 -7.37 -10.36
N ASP A 143 11.32 -8.26 -11.29
CA ASP A 143 12.45 -8.03 -12.19
C ASP A 143 12.24 -6.80 -13.07
N ALA A 144 11.01 -6.61 -13.56
CA ALA A 144 10.65 -5.43 -14.33
C ALA A 144 10.74 -4.15 -13.49
N CYS A 145 10.30 -4.17 -12.23
CA CYS A 145 10.42 -3.01 -11.35
C CYS A 145 11.87 -2.60 -11.10
N SER A 146 12.76 -3.57 -10.85
CA SER A 146 14.19 -3.30 -10.68
C SER A 146 14.78 -2.64 -11.93
N ARG A 147 14.53 -3.23 -13.11
CA ARG A 147 14.99 -2.69 -14.39
C ARG A 147 14.41 -1.30 -14.70
N LEU A 148 13.11 -1.09 -14.48
CA LEU A 148 12.46 0.19 -14.73
C LEU A 148 12.96 1.28 -13.79
N ALA A 149 13.26 0.96 -12.53
CA ALA A 149 13.82 1.90 -11.57
C ALA A 149 15.18 2.46 -12.03
N GLU A 150 16.01 1.62 -12.65
CA GLU A 150 17.31 2.04 -13.22
C GLU A 150 17.17 2.95 -14.44
N LEU A 151 16.05 2.84 -15.17
CA LEU A 151 15.79 3.60 -16.40
C LEU A 151 15.08 4.94 -16.14
N VAL A 152 14.54 5.14 -14.95
CA VAL A 152 13.91 6.42 -14.58
C VAL A 152 14.99 7.51 -14.50
N PRO A 153 14.76 8.69 -15.11
CA PRO A 153 15.72 9.79 -15.09
C PRO A 153 16.18 10.18 -13.70
N GLU A 154 17.46 10.55 -13.56
CA GLU A 154 18.02 11.08 -12.32
C GLU A 154 17.21 12.28 -11.81
N GLY A 155 17.06 12.38 -10.49
CA GLY A 155 16.31 13.44 -9.83
C GLY A 155 14.83 13.10 -9.53
N LEU A 156 14.28 11.99 -10.04
CA LEU A 156 12.99 11.49 -9.65
C LEU A 156 13.13 10.46 -8.52
N THR A 157 12.18 10.49 -7.60
CA THR A 157 12.08 9.46 -6.55
C THR A 157 11.28 8.27 -7.08
N VAL A 158 11.80 7.05 -6.91
CA VAL A 158 11.13 5.82 -7.35
C VAL A 158 10.76 4.98 -6.13
N HIS A 159 9.52 4.51 -6.11
CA HIS A 159 9.01 3.63 -5.06
C HIS A 159 8.34 2.41 -5.68
N ARG A 160 8.40 1.28 -4.98
CA ARG A 160 7.66 0.07 -5.32
C ARG A 160 6.43 -0.05 -4.43
N LEU A 161 5.23 -0.15 -5.04
CA LEU A 161 4.02 -0.56 -4.35
C LEU A 161 3.68 -2.00 -4.78
N VAL A 162 3.72 -2.92 -3.82
CA VAL A 162 3.47 -4.34 -4.07
C VAL A 162 2.00 -4.63 -3.78
N PRO A 163 1.23 -5.21 -4.73
CA PRO A 163 -0.13 -5.66 -4.43
C PRO A 163 -0.12 -6.80 -3.41
N LEU A 164 -1.13 -6.85 -2.54
CA LEU A 164 -1.27 -7.87 -1.48
C LEU A 164 -1.45 -9.28 -2.04
N TYR A 165 -2.07 -9.39 -3.21
CA TYR A 165 -2.24 -10.60 -4.00
C TYR A 165 -1.32 -10.53 -5.22
N LYS A 166 -1.57 -11.35 -6.23
CA LYS A 166 -0.75 -11.38 -7.44
C LYS A 166 -0.74 -10.04 -8.16
N ASP A 167 -1.90 -9.43 -8.33
CA ASP A 167 -2.09 -8.16 -9.04
C ASP A 167 -3.14 -7.28 -8.33
N TRP A 168 -3.32 -6.04 -8.78
CA TRP A 168 -4.28 -5.11 -8.18
C TRP A 168 -5.73 -5.49 -8.45
N ASN A 169 -6.01 -6.26 -9.50
CA ASN A 169 -7.35 -6.75 -9.75
C ASN A 169 -7.75 -7.82 -8.73
N GLU A 170 -6.85 -8.73 -8.37
CA GLU A 170 -7.07 -9.67 -7.27
C GLU A 170 -7.26 -8.96 -5.93
N VAL A 171 -6.46 -7.91 -5.64
CA VAL A 171 -6.66 -7.09 -4.43
C VAL A 171 -8.06 -6.50 -4.40
N LEU A 172 -8.54 -5.93 -5.51
CA LEU A 172 -9.90 -5.38 -5.60
C LEU A 172 -10.98 -6.47 -5.41
N GLN A 173 -10.78 -7.66 -5.96
CA GLN A 173 -11.70 -8.78 -5.81
C GLN A 173 -11.86 -9.24 -4.36
N HIS A 174 -10.80 -9.14 -3.56
CA HIS A 174 -10.76 -9.51 -2.15
C HIS A 174 -10.92 -8.31 -1.20
N ARG A 175 -11.30 -7.13 -1.71
CA ARG A 175 -11.37 -5.89 -0.89
C ARG A 175 -12.23 -6.02 0.36
N ALA A 176 -13.26 -6.86 0.35
CA ALA A 176 -14.12 -7.10 1.51
C ALA A 176 -13.42 -7.90 2.62
N GLU A 177 -12.37 -8.63 2.29
CA GLU A 177 -11.55 -9.43 3.19
C GLU A 177 -10.37 -8.63 3.76
N ILE A 178 -10.04 -7.49 3.11
CA ILE A 178 -8.96 -6.59 3.53
C ILE A 178 -9.51 -5.69 4.64
N THR A 179 -9.48 -6.19 5.87
CA THR A 179 -9.92 -5.44 7.06
C THR A 179 -8.81 -4.55 7.64
N ASP A 180 -7.58 -4.70 7.16
CA ASP A 180 -6.42 -4.01 7.69
C ASP A 180 -6.21 -2.64 7.04
N GLY A 181 -6.74 -1.60 7.69
CA GLY A 181 -6.49 -0.21 7.31
C GLY A 181 -5.00 0.21 7.37
N LYS A 182 -4.13 -0.65 7.93
CA LYS A 182 -2.69 -0.48 7.96
C LYS A 182 -2.10 -0.79 6.58
N TYR A 183 -2.52 -1.89 5.93
CA TYR A 183 -2.09 -2.22 4.58
C TYR A 183 -2.45 -1.12 3.57
N ILE A 184 -3.68 -0.60 3.64
CA ILE A 184 -4.11 0.51 2.78
C ILE A 184 -3.26 1.76 3.03
N ARG A 185 -2.92 2.08 4.26
CA ARG A 185 -2.04 3.21 4.61
C ARG A 185 -0.59 2.96 4.21
N GLU A 186 -0.06 1.77 4.41
CA GLU A 186 1.29 1.42 4.01
C GLU A 186 1.44 1.34 2.49
N ALA A 187 0.43 0.87 1.76
CA ALA A 187 0.42 0.90 0.30
C ALA A 187 0.33 2.33 -0.28
N ILE A 188 -0.36 3.26 0.42
CA ILE A 188 -0.55 4.64 -0.06
C ILE A 188 0.47 5.61 0.52
N TYR A 189 0.85 5.46 1.79
CA TYR A 189 1.64 6.42 2.55
C TYR A 189 2.94 5.86 3.12
N GLY A 190 3.03 4.55 3.27
CA GLY A 190 4.20 3.83 3.75
C GLY A 190 5.01 3.29 2.58
N LEU A 191 5.82 4.16 2.06
CA LEU A 191 6.84 3.86 1.09
C LEU A 191 7.79 2.82 1.69
N LYS A 192 7.56 1.53 1.40
CA LYS A 192 8.71 0.63 1.46
C LYS A 192 9.61 1.08 0.33
N GLU A 193 10.80 1.51 0.67
CA GLU A 193 11.90 1.59 -0.28
C GLU A 193 11.89 0.32 -1.13
N PRO A 194 12.24 0.42 -2.45
CA PRO A 194 12.41 -0.78 -3.27
C PRO A 194 13.20 -1.78 -2.42
N PRO A 195 12.89 -3.08 -2.47
CA PRO A 195 13.66 -4.05 -1.72
C PRO A 195 15.12 -3.77 -2.06
N GLN A 196 15.83 -3.13 -1.13
CA GLN A 196 17.27 -3.19 -1.16
C GLN A 196 17.51 -4.69 -1.23
N GLU A 197 18.30 -5.15 -2.17
CA GLU A 197 18.80 -6.52 -2.11
C GLU A 197 19.22 -6.68 -0.66
N GLU A 198 18.48 -7.51 0.09
CA GLU A 198 18.88 -7.88 1.42
C GLU A 198 20.21 -8.62 1.23
N THR A 199 21.27 -7.83 1.15
CA THR A 199 22.60 -8.36 1.29
C THR A 199 22.61 -8.93 2.69
N VAL A 200 22.61 -10.26 2.77
CA VAL A 200 22.74 -10.95 4.06
C VAL A 200 24.07 -10.48 4.64
N GLU A 201 23.99 -9.51 5.54
CA GLU A 201 25.16 -9.02 6.24
C GLU A 201 25.58 -10.09 7.25
N ILE A 202 26.62 -10.84 6.90
CA ILE A 202 27.18 -11.85 7.79
C ILE A 202 28.13 -11.14 8.74
N ILE A 203 27.65 -10.84 9.95
CA ILE A 203 28.45 -10.24 11.01
C ILE A 203 29.08 -11.34 11.84
N ARG A 204 30.39 -11.29 12.02
CA ARG A 204 31.10 -12.21 12.95
C ARG A 204 30.81 -11.79 14.37
N MET A 205 30.39 -12.73 15.21
CA MET A 205 30.10 -12.43 16.62
C MET A 205 31.29 -11.85 17.39
N SER A 206 32.53 -12.09 16.94
CA SER A 206 33.75 -11.47 17.49
C SER A 206 33.89 -9.98 17.18
N GLU A 207 33.12 -9.47 16.23
CA GLU A 207 33.10 -8.05 15.81
C GLU A 207 31.93 -7.28 16.45
N VAL A 208 31.08 -7.98 17.22
CA VAL A 208 29.92 -7.39 17.90
C VAL A 208 30.32 -6.99 19.32
N ASP A 209 30.22 -5.69 19.62
CA ASP A 209 30.40 -5.19 20.97
C ASP A 209 29.28 -5.64 21.89
N THR A 210 29.63 -6.15 23.06
CA THR A 210 28.65 -6.53 24.08
C THR A 210 28.02 -5.29 24.70
N GLN A 211 26.68 -5.26 24.70
CA GLN A 211 25.92 -4.20 25.35
C GLN A 211 25.25 -4.71 26.61
N THR A 212 25.25 -3.91 27.66
CA THR A 212 24.48 -4.18 28.88
C THR A 212 23.00 -3.92 28.62
N VAL A 213 22.14 -4.86 29.02
CA VAL A 213 20.68 -4.69 28.94
C VAL A 213 20.21 -3.78 30.08
N GLU A 214 19.55 -2.69 29.74
CA GLU A 214 18.80 -1.87 30.70
C GLU A 214 17.41 -2.46 30.91
N TRP A 215 16.94 -2.49 32.16
CA TRP A 215 15.71 -3.17 32.52
C TRP A 215 14.69 -2.20 33.11
N LEU A 216 13.46 -2.23 32.57
CA LEU A 216 12.30 -1.70 33.25
C LEU A 216 11.95 -2.60 34.46
N TRP A 217 11.98 -3.90 34.25
CA TRP A 217 11.73 -4.92 35.28
C TRP A 217 12.58 -6.17 35.03
N GLU A 218 13.66 -6.31 35.74
CA GLU A 218 14.61 -7.41 35.59
C GLU A 218 14.09 -8.70 36.23
N PRO A 219 14.14 -9.87 35.57
CA PRO A 219 14.65 -10.11 34.21
C PRO A 219 13.54 -10.14 33.13
N TYR A 220 12.40 -9.53 33.35
CA TYR A 220 11.18 -9.75 32.57
C TYR A 220 10.97 -8.73 31.45
N ILE A 221 11.23 -7.46 31.69
CA ILE A 221 10.93 -6.38 30.75
C ILE A 221 12.16 -5.50 30.52
N PRO A 222 12.90 -5.72 29.43
CA PRO A 222 14.04 -4.85 29.06
C PRO A 222 13.56 -3.57 28.39
N PHE A 223 14.28 -2.46 28.55
CA PHE A 223 14.09 -1.27 27.74
C PHE A 223 14.51 -1.49 26.29
N GLY A 224 13.82 -0.81 25.36
CA GLY A 224 14.14 -0.86 23.93
C GLY A 224 13.87 -2.18 23.23
N LYS A 225 13.16 -3.12 23.88
CA LYS A 225 12.81 -4.43 23.31
C LYS A 225 11.33 -4.71 23.48
N VAL A 226 10.76 -5.54 22.61
CA VAL A 226 9.36 -6.00 22.69
C VAL A 226 9.26 -7.11 23.74
N THR A 227 8.31 -6.95 24.67
CA THR A 227 7.93 -7.99 25.63
C THR A 227 6.51 -8.45 25.35
N ILE A 228 6.28 -9.75 25.27
CA ILE A 228 4.96 -10.34 25.03
C ILE A 228 4.43 -10.93 26.35
N VAL A 229 3.25 -10.49 26.79
CA VAL A 229 2.52 -11.07 27.92
C VAL A 229 1.39 -11.93 27.38
N GLN A 230 1.50 -13.25 27.57
CA GLN A 230 0.53 -14.22 27.08
C GLN A 230 -0.20 -14.93 28.23
N GLY A 231 -1.44 -15.31 28.00
CA GLY A 231 -2.28 -16.08 28.94
C GLY A 231 -3.71 -16.20 28.41
N ASN A 232 -4.52 -17.05 29.05
CA ASN A 232 -5.93 -17.27 28.69
C ASN A 232 -6.81 -16.07 29.05
N PRO A 233 -8.03 -15.96 28.49
CA PRO A 233 -9.01 -14.96 28.93
C PRO A 233 -9.24 -15.04 30.43
N GLY A 234 -9.30 -13.87 31.11
CA GLY A 234 -9.55 -13.80 32.55
C GLY A 234 -8.32 -13.97 33.47
N GLU A 235 -7.14 -14.29 32.94
CA GLU A 235 -5.91 -14.46 33.75
C GLU A 235 -5.24 -13.14 34.19
N GLY A 236 -5.88 -12.01 33.97
CA GLY A 236 -5.42 -10.74 34.53
C GLY A 236 -4.39 -9.98 33.70
N LYS A 237 -4.22 -10.31 32.42
CA LYS A 237 -3.26 -9.60 31.52
C LYS A 237 -3.45 -8.09 31.47
N THR A 238 -4.69 -7.63 31.28
CA THR A 238 -5.04 -6.21 31.28
C THR A 238 -4.77 -5.58 32.65
N THR A 239 -5.13 -6.25 33.74
CA THR A 239 -4.87 -5.78 35.12
C THR A 239 -3.37 -5.65 35.38
N PHE A 240 -2.57 -6.60 34.90
CA PHE A 240 -1.12 -6.54 34.98
C PHE A 240 -0.56 -5.35 34.18
N ALA A 241 -0.99 -5.17 32.94
CA ALA A 241 -0.52 -4.07 32.09
C ALA A 241 -0.85 -2.69 32.70
N LEU A 242 -2.06 -2.51 33.23
CA LEU A 242 -2.48 -1.26 33.86
C LEU A 242 -1.75 -0.97 35.16
N ARG A 243 -1.48 -2.00 35.99
CA ARG A 243 -0.66 -1.84 37.21
C ARG A 243 0.80 -1.52 36.90
N LEU A 244 1.35 -2.11 35.83
CA LEU A 244 2.69 -1.73 35.34
C LEU A 244 2.71 -0.29 34.86
N ALA A 245 1.70 0.13 34.08
CA ALA A 245 1.55 1.52 33.65
C ALA A 245 1.47 2.48 34.84
N ALA A 246 0.67 2.16 35.85
CA ALA A 246 0.56 2.95 37.08
C ALA A 246 1.92 3.09 37.78
N ALA A 247 2.66 2.00 37.98
CA ALA A 247 3.99 2.03 38.56
C ALA A 247 4.95 2.92 37.75
N CYS A 248 4.93 2.84 36.42
CA CYS A 248 5.76 3.68 35.55
C CYS A 248 5.41 5.17 35.65
N THR A 249 4.13 5.51 35.77
CA THR A 249 3.68 6.92 35.83
C THR A 249 3.95 7.60 37.16
N THR A 250 4.02 6.83 38.27
CA THR A 250 4.21 7.36 39.61
C THR A 250 5.62 7.17 40.17
N GLY A 251 6.45 6.39 39.49
CA GLY A 251 7.74 5.97 40.03
C GLY A 251 7.62 4.88 41.10
N GLY A 252 6.41 4.25 41.19
CA GLY A 252 6.17 3.10 42.06
C GLY A 252 6.87 1.84 41.54
N THR A 253 6.68 0.74 42.27
CA THR A 253 7.29 -0.54 41.96
C THR A 253 6.30 -1.70 42.07
N LEU A 254 6.45 -2.66 41.17
CA LEU A 254 5.87 -4.00 41.32
C LEU A 254 6.86 -4.91 42.07
N PRO A 255 6.43 -6.05 42.62
CA PRO A 255 7.32 -6.98 43.34
C PRO A 255 8.55 -7.35 42.50
N GLY A 256 9.75 -7.05 43.02
CA GLY A 256 11.03 -7.30 42.36
C GLY A 256 11.45 -6.26 41.31
N MET A 257 10.65 -5.23 41.06
CA MET A 257 10.99 -4.10 40.20
C MET A 257 11.83 -3.08 40.94
N LYS A 258 12.86 -2.54 40.28
CA LYS A 258 13.66 -1.43 40.84
C LYS A 258 12.90 -0.10 40.68
N PRO A 259 13.02 0.85 41.64
CA PRO A 259 12.44 2.17 41.47
C PRO A 259 13.03 2.90 40.26
N LEU A 260 12.18 3.56 39.49
CA LEU A 260 12.57 4.37 38.35
C LEU A 260 11.91 5.76 38.47
N PRO A 261 12.51 6.81 37.88
CA PRO A 261 11.82 8.10 37.79
C PRO A 261 10.50 7.95 37.03
N PRO A 262 9.43 8.68 37.43
CA PRO A 262 8.15 8.64 36.71
C PRO A 262 8.31 9.07 35.25
N PHE A 263 7.64 8.37 34.32
CA PHE A 263 7.62 8.69 32.90
C PHE A 263 6.24 8.48 32.27
N GLN A 264 6.05 8.98 31.06
CA GLN A 264 4.80 8.85 30.32
C GLN A 264 4.66 7.44 29.74
N VAL A 265 3.43 6.93 29.75
CA VAL A 265 3.06 5.63 29.19
C VAL A 265 2.00 5.84 28.12
N ILE A 266 2.20 5.25 26.93
CA ILE A 266 1.17 5.16 25.90
C ILE A 266 0.47 3.83 26.08
N TYR A 267 -0.84 3.87 26.35
CA TYR A 267 -1.68 2.67 26.48
C TYR A 267 -2.67 2.58 25.34
N GLN A 268 -2.56 1.55 24.51
CA GLN A 268 -3.45 1.30 23.39
C GLN A 268 -4.27 0.05 23.62
N THR A 269 -5.59 0.14 23.45
CA THR A 269 -6.51 -0.99 23.53
C THR A 269 -7.49 -0.96 22.36
N ALA A 270 -7.91 -2.14 21.88
CA ALA A 270 -8.94 -2.31 20.88
C ALA A 270 -10.22 -2.93 21.45
N GLU A 271 -10.16 -3.53 22.65
CA GLU A 271 -11.25 -4.31 23.25
C GLU A 271 -11.89 -3.59 24.45
N ASP A 272 -11.10 -2.94 25.30
CA ASP A 272 -11.58 -2.32 26.54
C ASP A 272 -11.98 -0.86 26.31
N GLY A 273 -13.15 -0.45 26.83
CA GLY A 273 -13.59 0.94 26.84
C GLY A 273 -12.71 1.82 27.74
N LEU A 274 -12.30 2.99 27.22
CA LEU A 274 -11.41 3.89 27.97
C LEU A 274 -12.06 4.46 29.23
N GLY A 275 -13.36 4.84 29.15
CA GLY A 275 -14.04 5.53 30.24
C GLY A 275 -14.63 4.62 31.30
N ASP A 276 -15.04 3.44 30.93
CA ASP A 276 -15.77 2.49 31.79
C ASP A 276 -14.91 1.33 32.33
N THR A 277 -13.79 1.05 31.67
CA THR A 277 -12.93 -0.09 32.04
C THR A 277 -11.51 0.36 32.36
N VAL A 278 -10.84 1.06 31.42
CA VAL A 278 -9.40 1.39 31.55
C VAL A 278 -9.16 2.45 32.62
N LYS A 279 -9.85 3.61 32.53
CA LYS A 279 -9.68 4.71 33.48
C LYS A 279 -10.01 4.34 34.92
N PRO A 280 -11.11 3.65 35.22
CA PRO A 280 -11.41 3.21 36.61
C PRO A 280 -10.31 2.31 37.19
N ARG A 281 -9.76 1.38 36.37
CA ARG A 281 -8.69 0.48 36.84
C ARG A 281 -7.35 1.19 37.02
N LEU A 282 -7.04 2.19 36.18
CA LEU A 282 -5.86 3.05 36.37
C LEU A 282 -5.98 3.87 37.67
N MET A 283 -7.18 4.40 37.97
CA MET A 283 -7.46 5.10 39.24
C MET A 283 -7.32 4.16 40.43
N GLU A 284 -7.84 2.95 40.37
CA GLU A 284 -7.69 1.91 41.42
C GLU A 284 -6.21 1.54 41.64
N ALA A 285 -5.42 1.56 40.56
CA ALA A 285 -3.98 1.31 40.59
C ALA A 285 -3.16 2.54 41.01
N GLU A 286 -3.81 3.66 41.35
CA GLU A 286 -3.19 4.93 41.77
C GLU A 286 -2.22 5.52 40.69
N ALA A 287 -2.57 5.35 39.41
CA ALA A 287 -1.79 5.90 38.31
C ALA A 287 -1.86 7.43 38.26
N ASP A 288 -0.76 8.08 37.84
CA ASP A 288 -0.80 9.47 37.40
C ASP A 288 -1.42 9.55 36.01
N LEU A 289 -2.73 9.91 35.96
CA LEU A 289 -3.52 9.91 34.73
C LEU A 289 -3.02 10.95 33.70
N ASP A 290 -2.33 11.98 34.11
CA ASP A 290 -1.74 12.98 33.20
C ASP A 290 -0.52 12.44 32.45
N ARG A 291 0.00 11.30 32.89
CA ARG A 291 1.11 10.58 32.25
C ARG A 291 0.70 9.33 31.47
N VAL A 292 -0.60 9.01 31.41
CA VAL A 292 -1.13 7.95 30.57
C VAL A 292 -1.79 8.57 29.32
N LEU A 293 -1.25 8.24 28.14
CA LEU A 293 -1.66 8.77 26.84
C LEU A 293 -2.38 7.69 26.01
#